data_ea20c1d21c2655a3592c35da6e0febb5
#
_entry.id   ea20c1d21c2655a3592c35da6e0febb5
#
_cell.length_a   1.000
_cell.length_b   1.000
_cell.length_c   1.000
_cell.angle_alpha   90.00
_cell.angle_beta   90.00
_cell.angle_gamma   90.00
#
_symmetry.space_group_name_H-M   'P 1'
#
loop_
_entity.id
_entity.type
_entity.pdbx_description
1 polymer ?
#
loop_
_entity_poly.entity_id
_entity_poly.type
_entity_poly.pdbx_seq_one_letter_code
_entity_poly.pdbx_strand_id
1 'polypeptide(L)'
;MIFATYSITDERKERVAFAGPYFVAGQDLLVRADDEEITGPDSLDGKNLCSVTGSTSAQKIKDEYSQGVNLVEQGGYAECVTYLESGQVDAVTTDDIILAGLAGTEANKGKFKVVGDPFSVERYGVGLNKDNDTCQQINDAIQKMKDEGAWDEALKANTEGTGYEADDELNSGADAEFESCD
;
A
#
# COMPACT_ATOMS: atom_id res chain seq x y z
N MET A 1 1.60 18.09 8.87
CA MET A 1 2.29 17.21 7.91
C MET A 1 1.92 15.78 8.22
N ILE A 2 1.61 14.98 7.21
CA ILE A 2 1.37 13.53 7.28
C ILE A 2 2.48 12.86 6.47
N PHE A 3 3.30 12.04 7.12
CA PHE A 3 4.35 11.25 6.50
C PHE A 3 4.14 9.78 6.89
N ALA A 4 3.45 9.05 6.03
CA ALA A 4 3.04 7.66 6.22
C ALA A 4 2.77 7.02 4.84
N THR A 5 2.13 5.86 4.77
CA THR A 5 1.66 5.24 3.52
C THR A 5 0.41 5.99 3.02
N TYR A 6 0.58 7.25 2.64
CA TYR A 6 -0.51 8.16 2.32
C TYR A 6 -0.57 8.41 0.82
N SER A 7 -1.41 7.60 0.13
CA SER A 7 -1.56 7.68 -1.33
C SER A 7 -2.05 9.05 -1.77
N ILE A 8 -1.40 9.59 -2.78
CA ILE A 8 -1.78 10.81 -3.47
C ILE A 8 -3.02 10.50 -4.31
N THR A 9 -4.14 11.15 -4.00
CA THR A 9 -5.38 11.06 -4.78
C THR A 9 -5.96 12.43 -5.05
N ASP A 10 -6.74 12.57 -6.12
CA ASP A 10 -7.37 13.85 -6.46
C ASP A 10 -8.34 14.30 -5.37
N GLU A 11 -9.08 13.38 -4.74
CA GLU A 11 -9.95 13.69 -3.62
C GLU A 11 -9.17 14.28 -2.42
N ARG A 12 -8.01 13.68 -2.09
CA ARG A 12 -7.15 14.15 -1.01
C ARG A 12 -6.51 15.50 -1.34
N LYS A 13 -6.15 15.72 -2.62
CA LYS A 13 -5.64 17.00 -3.13
C LYS A 13 -6.63 18.16 -2.97
N GLU A 14 -7.91 17.89 -2.85
CA GLU A 14 -8.89 18.96 -2.53
C GLU A 14 -8.65 19.57 -1.16
N ARG A 15 -8.10 18.81 -0.21
CA ARG A 15 -7.95 19.18 1.21
C ARG A 15 -6.52 19.45 1.64
N VAL A 16 -5.55 18.79 1.02
CA VAL A 16 -4.13 18.87 1.36
C VAL A 16 -3.29 19.08 0.12
N ALA A 17 -2.10 19.68 0.28
CA ALA A 17 -1.05 19.65 -0.72
C ALA A 17 -0.17 18.40 -0.50
N PHE A 18 0.51 17.94 -1.55
CA PHE A 18 1.41 16.81 -1.48
C PHE A 18 2.81 17.19 -1.97
N ALA A 19 3.82 16.69 -1.26
CA ALA A 19 5.17 16.53 -1.79
C ALA A 19 5.42 15.04 -2.06
N GLY A 20 6.26 14.72 -3.00
CA GLY A 20 6.53 13.35 -3.45
C GLY A 20 5.98 13.06 -4.85
N PRO A 21 5.86 11.78 -5.21
CA PRO A 21 5.90 10.61 -4.32
C PRO A 21 7.31 10.27 -3.84
N TYR A 22 7.38 9.73 -2.63
CA TYR A 22 8.64 9.20 -2.11
C TYR A 22 8.77 7.69 -2.30
N PHE A 23 7.65 7.00 -2.57
CA PHE A 23 7.55 5.57 -2.86
C PHE A 23 6.30 5.30 -3.69
N VAL A 24 6.34 4.27 -4.52
CA VAL A 24 5.19 3.78 -5.29
C VAL A 24 5.00 2.30 -5.01
N ALA A 25 3.84 1.95 -4.47
CA ALA A 25 3.41 0.60 -4.17
C ALA A 25 2.29 0.17 -5.13
N GLY A 26 1.87 -1.09 -5.05
CA GLY A 26 0.65 -1.58 -5.68
C GLY A 26 -0.29 -2.20 -4.64
N GLN A 27 -1.59 -2.07 -4.82
CA GLN A 27 -2.55 -2.81 -4.00
C GLN A 27 -2.50 -4.29 -4.38
N ASP A 28 -2.45 -5.18 -3.36
CA ASP A 28 -2.39 -6.62 -3.54
C ASP A 28 -3.25 -7.34 -2.50
N LEU A 29 -3.14 -8.65 -2.44
CA LEU A 29 -3.88 -9.53 -1.54
C LEU A 29 -2.94 -10.33 -0.65
N LEU A 30 -3.30 -10.44 0.63
CA LEU A 30 -2.69 -11.36 1.58
C LEU A 30 -3.68 -12.49 1.84
N VAL A 31 -3.20 -13.72 1.68
CA VAL A 31 -3.98 -14.94 1.89
C VAL A 31 -3.27 -15.89 2.85
N ARG A 32 -3.96 -16.92 3.33
CA ARG A 32 -3.30 -18.00 4.07
C ARG A 32 -2.28 -18.71 3.18
N ALA A 33 -1.20 -19.20 3.77
CA ALA A 33 -0.07 -19.77 3.00
C ALA A 33 -0.46 -20.97 2.14
N ASP A 34 -1.49 -21.72 2.54
CA ASP A 34 -2.04 -22.89 1.86
C ASP A 34 -3.20 -22.59 0.91
N ASP A 35 -3.60 -21.32 0.78
CA ASP A 35 -4.65 -20.91 -0.16
C ASP A 35 -4.12 -20.96 -1.60
N GLU A 36 -4.76 -21.73 -2.47
CA GLU A 36 -4.45 -21.85 -3.89
C GLU A 36 -5.60 -21.34 -4.79
N GLU A 37 -6.69 -20.84 -4.17
CA GLU A 37 -7.88 -20.39 -4.90
C GLU A 37 -7.79 -18.89 -5.25
N ILE A 38 -7.26 -18.07 -4.31
CA ILE A 38 -7.15 -16.63 -4.51
C ILE A 38 -5.81 -16.31 -5.16
N THR A 39 -5.87 -15.97 -6.44
CA THR A 39 -4.70 -15.70 -7.30
C THR A 39 -4.64 -14.28 -7.83
N GLY A 40 -5.60 -13.44 -7.48
CA GLY A 40 -5.71 -12.05 -7.90
C GLY A 40 -7.11 -11.50 -7.65
N PRO A 41 -7.39 -10.24 -8.00
CA PRO A 41 -8.68 -9.59 -7.71
C PRO A 41 -9.87 -10.28 -8.40
N ASP A 42 -9.67 -10.89 -9.56
CA ASP A 42 -10.73 -11.59 -10.31
C ASP A 42 -11.20 -12.89 -9.61
N SER A 43 -10.43 -13.41 -8.66
CA SER A 43 -10.77 -14.61 -7.88
C SER A 43 -11.53 -14.31 -6.57
N LEU A 44 -11.89 -13.06 -6.32
CA LEU A 44 -12.54 -12.62 -5.08
C LEU A 44 -14.07 -12.77 -5.08
N ASP A 45 -14.69 -13.23 -6.15
CA ASP A 45 -16.15 -13.38 -6.23
C ASP A 45 -16.66 -14.31 -5.11
N GLY A 46 -17.61 -13.80 -4.33
CA GLY A 46 -18.19 -14.49 -3.17
C GLY A 46 -17.28 -14.60 -1.94
N LYS A 47 -16.06 -14.09 -1.97
CA LYS A 47 -15.11 -14.12 -0.86
C LYS A 47 -15.33 -12.98 0.13
N ASN A 48 -14.92 -13.20 1.38
CA ASN A 48 -14.88 -12.17 2.41
C ASN A 48 -13.49 -11.53 2.42
N LEU A 49 -13.43 -10.24 2.09
CA LEU A 49 -12.19 -9.48 1.96
C LEU A 49 -12.11 -8.42 3.07
N CYS A 50 -11.01 -8.39 3.82
CA CYS A 50 -10.79 -7.37 4.83
C CYS A 50 -9.93 -6.23 4.33
N SER A 51 -10.29 -4.99 4.68
CA SER A 51 -9.46 -3.80 4.52
C SER A 51 -9.75 -2.78 5.62
N VAL A 52 -9.01 -1.67 5.64
CA VAL A 52 -9.16 -0.63 6.65
C VAL A 52 -10.13 0.45 6.18
N THR A 53 -11.06 0.84 7.05
CA THR A 53 -12.01 1.92 6.79
C THR A 53 -11.31 3.23 6.38
N GLY A 54 -11.72 3.80 5.26
CA GLY A 54 -11.17 5.05 4.74
C GLY A 54 -9.81 4.91 4.02
N SER A 55 -9.33 3.68 3.79
CA SER A 55 -8.18 3.43 2.93
C SER A 55 -8.56 3.55 1.44
N THR A 56 -7.59 3.89 0.59
CA THR A 56 -7.74 3.83 -0.88
C THR A 56 -8.07 2.41 -1.31
N SER A 57 -7.47 1.41 -0.67
CA SER A 57 -7.69 0.00 -0.96
C SER A 57 -9.13 -0.43 -0.71
N ALA A 58 -9.74 -0.04 0.44
CA ALA A 58 -11.14 -0.33 0.69
C ALA A 58 -12.07 0.38 -0.30
N GLN A 59 -11.71 1.64 -0.68
CA GLN A 59 -12.51 2.40 -1.65
C GLN A 59 -12.46 1.76 -3.03
N LYS A 60 -11.27 1.34 -3.51
CA LYS A 60 -11.11 0.65 -4.79
C LYS A 60 -11.98 -0.62 -4.87
N ILE A 61 -12.00 -1.42 -3.80
CA ILE A 61 -12.85 -2.61 -3.75
C ILE A 61 -14.34 -2.24 -3.86
N LYS A 62 -14.77 -1.17 -3.18
CA LYS A 62 -16.16 -0.69 -3.28
C LYS A 62 -16.52 -0.24 -4.69
N ASP A 63 -15.61 0.43 -5.38
CA ASP A 63 -15.86 1.04 -6.67
C ASP A 63 -15.79 0.02 -7.82
N GLU A 64 -14.83 -0.90 -7.77
CA GLU A 64 -14.52 -1.77 -8.90
C GLU A 64 -14.98 -3.23 -8.70
N TYR A 65 -15.05 -3.72 -7.44
CA TYR A 65 -15.29 -5.13 -7.13
C TYR A 65 -16.52 -5.38 -6.26
N SER A 66 -17.31 -4.34 -5.92
CA SER A 66 -18.41 -4.40 -4.94
C SER A 66 -19.52 -5.41 -5.26
N GLN A 67 -19.66 -5.84 -6.49
CA GLN A 67 -20.73 -6.73 -6.93
C GLN A 67 -20.47 -8.21 -6.59
N GLY A 68 -19.22 -8.60 -6.37
CA GLY A 68 -18.83 -9.99 -6.12
C GLY A 68 -18.16 -10.22 -4.78
N VAL A 69 -17.71 -9.18 -4.08
CA VAL A 69 -16.87 -9.26 -2.89
C VAL A 69 -17.61 -8.79 -1.65
N ASN A 70 -17.54 -9.57 -0.56
CA ASN A 70 -18.03 -9.14 0.75
C ASN A 70 -16.92 -8.37 1.49
N LEU A 71 -16.92 -7.04 1.40
CA LEU A 71 -15.92 -6.21 2.08
C LEU A 71 -16.22 -6.10 3.58
N VAL A 72 -15.26 -6.51 4.40
CA VAL A 72 -15.24 -6.36 5.86
C VAL A 72 -14.26 -5.26 6.22
N GLU A 73 -14.74 -4.14 6.75
CA GLU A 73 -13.89 -3.03 7.14
C GLU A 73 -13.54 -3.07 8.63
N GLN A 74 -12.26 -2.85 8.95
CA GLN A 74 -11.74 -2.81 10.32
C GLN A 74 -11.03 -1.48 10.61
N GLY A 75 -10.68 -1.25 11.88
CA GLY A 75 -9.94 -0.07 12.32
C GLY A 75 -8.44 -0.13 11.99
N GLY A 76 -7.91 -1.33 11.75
CA GLY A 76 -6.49 -1.55 11.45
C GLY A 76 -6.21 -2.90 10.78
N TYR A 77 -5.08 -3.01 10.10
CA TYR A 77 -4.70 -4.24 9.39
C TYR A 77 -4.36 -5.40 10.33
N ALA A 78 -3.94 -5.15 11.56
CA ALA A 78 -3.70 -6.20 12.54
C ALA A 78 -4.98 -7.00 12.87
N GLU A 79 -6.13 -6.32 12.93
CA GLU A 79 -7.43 -6.95 13.10
C GLU A 79 -7.81 -7.77 11.87
N CYS A 80 -7.55 -7.24 10.65
CA CYS A 80 -7.75 -7.98 9.41
C CYS A 80 -6.93 -9.29 9.36
N VAL A 81 -5.65 -9.23 9.78
CA VAL A 81 -4.79 -10.43 9.85
C VAL A 81 -5.32 -11.43 10.85
N THR A 82 -5.83 -10.99 12.01
CA THR A 82 -6.48 -11.88 12.99
C THR A 82 -7.72 -12.57 12.41
N TYR A 83 -8.50 -11.86 11.61
CA TYR A 83 -9.68 -12.42 10.94
C TYR A 83 -9.28 -13.40 9.83
N LEU A 84 -8.19 -13.12 9.12
CA LEU A 84 -7.64 -14.04 8.11
C LEU A 84 -7.12 -15.32 8.76
N GLU A 85 -6.38 -15.23 9.89
CA GLU A 85 -5.88 -16.38 10.64
C GLU A 85 -7.01 -17.26 11.16
N SER A 86 -8.09 -16.66 11.65
CA SER A 86 -9.25 -17.37 12.17
C SER A 86 -10.23 -17.88 11.11
N GLY A 87 -10.02 -17.53 9.83
CA GLY A 87 -10.91 -17.91 8.73
C GLY A 87 -12.22 -17.13 8.66
N GLN A 88 -12.33 -16.00 9.35
CA GLN A 88 -13.48 -15.10 9.26
C GLN A 88 -13.49 -14.31 7.95
N VAL A 89 -12.30 -14.07 7.39
CA VAL A 89 -12.14 -13.53 6.04
C VAL A 89 -11.22 -14.45 5.22
N ASP A 90 -11.32 -14.37 3.91
CA ASP A 90 -10.58 -15.19 2.96
C ASP A 90 -9.28 -14.51 2.54
N ALA A 91 -9.29 -13.17 2.47
CA ALA A 91 -8.12 -12.36 2.14
C ALA A 91 -8.11 -11.01 2.88
N VAL A 92 -6.95 -10.38 2.91
CA VAL A 92 -6.76 -8.98 3.33
C VAL A 92 -6.20 -8.21 2.14
N THR A 93 -6.68 -6.98 1.89
CA THR A 93 -6.17 -6.13 0.83
C THR A 93 -5.67 -4.80 1.36
N THR A 94 -4.48 -4.45 0.95
CA THR A 94 -3.83 -3.15 1.04
C THR A 94 -2.59 -3.18 0.13
N ASP A 95 -1.69 -2.23 0.30
CA ASP A 95 -0.50 -2.12 -0.51
C ASP A 95 0.49 -3.27 -0.23
N ASP A 96 1.12 -3.76 -1.25
CA ASP A 96 2.02 -4.93 -1.27
C ASP A 96 3.12 -4.87 -0.20
N ILE A 97 3.78 -3.72 -0.05
CA ILE A 97 4.80 -3.51 0.99
C ILE A 97 4.22 -3.63 2.41
N ILE A 98 2.98 -3.18 2.63
CA ILE A 98 2.30 -3.32 3.92
C ILE A 98 1.99 -4.79 4.18
N LEU A 99 1.45 -5.49 3.16
CA LEU A 99 1.12 -6.92 3.25
C LEU A 99 2.38 -7.77 3.52
N ALA A 100 3.48 -7.47 2.83
CA ALA A 100 4.75 -8.14 3.06
C ALA A 100 5.27 -7.92 4.49
N GLY A 101 5.17 -6.68 4.99
CA GLY A 101 5.50 -6.36 6.38
C GLY A 101 4.65 -7.15 7.39
N LEU A 102 3.33 -7.26 7.15
CA LEU A 102 2.41 -8.03 8.00
C LEU A 102 2.74 -9.53 7.98
N ALA A 103 3.02 -10.10 6.79
CA ALA A 103 3.37 -11.51 6.63
C ALA A 103 4.75 -11.83 7.22
N GLY A 104 5.70 -10.88 7.13
CA GLY A 104 7.09 -11.05 7.55
C GLY A 104 7.33 -10.99 9.07
N THR A 105 6.33 -10.61 9.87
CA THR A 105 6.48 -10.59 11.33
C THR A 105 6.75 -12.00 11.88
N GLU A 106 7.51 -12.11 12.96
CA GLU A 106 7.79 -13.42 13.60
C GLU A 106 6.51 -14.20 13.98
N ALA A 107 5.44 -13.48 14.34
CA ALA A 107 4.15 -14.09 14.69
C ALA A 107 3.41 -14.67 13.48
N ASN A 108 3.62 -14.11 12.28
CA ASN A 108 2.88 -14.43 11.05
C ASN A 108 3.69 -15.25 10.05
N LYS A 109 5.00 -15.32 10.24
CA LYS A 109 5.92 -15.98 9.32
C LYS A 109 5.50 -17.41 8.98
N GLY A 110 5.32 -17.67 7.68
CA GLY A 110 4.90 -18.96 7.16
C GLY A 110 3.39 -19.26 7.28
N LYS A 111 2.59 -18.37 7.87
CA LYS A 111 1.13 -18.51 7.95
C LYS A 111 0.41 -17.89 6.75
N PHE A 112 0.99 -16.85 6.15
CA PHE A 112 0.41 -16.06 5.08
C PHE A 112 1.37 -15.90 3.92
N LYS A 113 0.82 -15.60 2.75
CA LYS A 113 1.56 -15.19 1.55
C LYS A 113 0.88 -14.00 0.89
N VAL A 114 1.67 -13.09 0.32
CA VAL A 114 1.20 -12.07 -0.61
C VAL A 114 1.00 -12.76 -1.96
N VAL A 115 -0.09 -12.46 -2.66
CA VAL A 115 -0.41 -13.10 -3.94
C VAL A 115 0.61 -12.73 -5.01
N GLY A 116 1.07 -11.46 -5.03
CA GLY A 116 2.13 -11.01 -5.93
C GLY A 116 1.63 -10.61 -7.32
N ASP A 117 0.36 -10.17 -7.41
CA ASP A 117 -0.26 -9.63 -8.63
C ASP A 117 -0.92 -8.28 -8.31
N PRO A 118 -0.11 -7.19 -8.10
CA PRO A 118 -0.63 -5.89 -7.76
C PRO A 118 -1.57 -5.33 -8.84
N PHE A 119 -2.71 -4.77 -8.40
CA PHE A 119 -3.78 -4.30 -9.29
C PHE A 119 -4.08 -2.80 -9.16
N SER A 120 -3.17 -2.03 -8.58
CA SER A 120 -3.22 -0.56 -8.57
C SER A 120 -1.82 0.04 -8.53
N VAL A 121 -1.77 1.37 -8.68
CA VAL A 121 -0.57 2.18 -8.47
C VAL A 121 -0.85 3.13 -7.31
N GLU A 122 -0.12 2.98 -6.21
CA GLU A 122 -0.29 3.73 -4.96
C GLU A 122 0.94 4.62 -4.71
N ARG A 123 0.82 5.88 -5.10
CA ARG A 123 1.89 6.89 -4.99
C ARG A 123 1.88 7.49 -3.58
N TYR A 124 2.88 7.19 -2.75
CA TYR A 124 2.95 7.71 -1.38
C TYR A 124 3.55 9.11 -1.34
N GLY A 125 2.76 10.06 -0.90
CA GLY A 125 3.19 11.45 -0.72
C GLY A 125 3.23 11.89 0.73
N VAL A 126 3.93 12.99 0.94
CA VAL A 126 3.91 13.74 2.21
C VAL A 126 2.78 14.75 2.15
N GLY A 127 1.72 14.51 2.95
CA GLY A 127 0.58 15.43 3.03
C GLY A 127 0.88 16.67 3.85
N LEU A 128 0.57 17.83 3.29
CA LEU A 128 0.85 19.16 3.86
C LEU A 128 -0.43 19.99 3.92
N ASN A 129 -0.48 20.99 4.81
CA ASN A 129 -1.50 22.04 4.70
C ASN A 129 -1.32 22.76 3.36
N LYS A 130 -2.40 23.18 2.73
CA LYS A 130 -2.38 23.85 1.42
C LYS A 130 -1.54 25.13 1.39
N ASP A 131 -1.48 25.85 2.51
CA ASP A 131 -0.69 27.08 2.66
C ASP A 131 0.77 26.81 3.09
N ASN A 132 1.21 25.54 3.07
CA ASN A 132 2.57 25.17 3.49
C ASN A 132 3.54 25.34 2.31
N ASP A 133 4.60 26.11 2.52
CA ASP A 133 5.62 26.49 1.54
C ASP A 133 6.83 25.52 1.51
N THR A 134 6.79 24.40 2.24
CA THR A 134 7.92 23.46 2.33
C THR A 134 7.86 22.32 1.30
N CYS A 135 6.85 22.28 0.45
CA CYS A 135 6.67 21.21 -0.56
C CYS A 135 7.95 21.00 -1.39
N GLN A 136 8.49 22.07 -1.99
CA GLN A 136 9.69 21.96 -2.81
C GLN A 136 10.91 21.48 -2.01
N GLN A 137 11.06 21.96 -0.77
CA GLN A 137 12.17 21.51 0.10
C GLN A 137 12.07 20.01 0.41
N ILE A 138 10.86 19.48 0.54
CA ILE A 138 10.64 18.04 0.74
C ILE A 138 10.95 17.26 -0.53
N ASN A 139 10.51 17.74 -1.71
CA ASN A 139 10.84 17.14 -2.99
C ASN A 139 12.36 17.10 -3.23
N ASP A 140 13.06 18.19 -2.95
CA ASP A 140 14.52 18.29 -3.05
C ASP A 140 15.21 17.28 -2.09
N ALA A 141 14.67 17.11 -0.89
CA ALA A 141 15.20 16.15 0.09
C ALA A 141 14.97 14.69 -0.34
N ILE A 142 13.80 14.36 -0.91
CA ILE A 142 13.52 13.04 -1.46
C ILE A 142 14.44 12.75 -2.63
N GLN A 143 14.59 13.70 -3.55
CA GLN A 143 15.49 13.55 -4.71
C GLN A 143 16.94 13.32 -4.25
N LYS A 144 17.42 14.12 -3.31
CA LYS A 144 18.76 13.94 -2.74
C LYS A 144 18.93 12.57 -2.10
N MET A 145 17.93 12.07 -1.37
CA MET A 145 17.95 10.76 -0.76
C MET A 145 18.07 9.63 -1.81
N LYS A 146 17.37 9.79 -2.95
CA LYS A 146 17.48 8.87 -4.10
C LYS A 146 18.87 8.96 -4.76
N ASP A 147 19.37 10.16 -5.05
CA ASP A 147 20.66 10.38 -5.70
C ASP A 147 21.86 9.85 -4.88
N GLU A 148 21.76 9.90 -3.56
CA GLU A 148 22.80 9.42 -2.62
C GLU A 148 22.66 7.91 -2.29
N GLY A 149 21.63 7.21 -2.79
CA GLY A 149 21.36 5.81 -2.52
C GLY A 149 20.79 5.53 -1.13
N ALA A 150 20.53 6.57 -0.34
CA ALA A 150 19.96 6.43 1.01
C ALA A 150 18.51 5.91 0.99
N TRP A 151 17.79 6.14 -0.12
CA TRP A 151 16.46 5.60 -0.34
C TRP A 151 16.50 4.07 -0.46
N ASP A 152 17.39 3.53 -1.29
CA ASP A 152 17.56 2.09 -1.47
C ASP A 152 18.01 1.41 -0.19
N GLU A 153 18.95 2.03 0.55
CA GLU A 153 19.41 1.53 1.83
C GLU A 153 18.28 1.47 2.87
N ALA A 154 17.45 2.52 2.95
CA ALA A 154 16.31 2.57 3.85
C ALA A 154 15.26 1.52 3.49
N LEU A 155 14.93 1.38 2.20
CA LEU A 155 13.99 0.37 1.73
C LEU A 155 14.47 -1.03 2.10
N LYS A 156 15.69 -1.37 1.73
CA LYS A 156 16.31 -2.67 2.03
C LYS A 156 16.31 -2.98 3.53
N ALA A 157 16.70 -2.01 4.36
CA ALA A 157 16.75 -2.21 5.81
C ALA A 157 15.36 -2.46 6.42
N ASN A 158 14.29 -1.88 5.87
CA ASN A 158 12.94 -2.01 6.39
C ASN A 158 12.15 -3.18 5.78
N THR A 159 12.60 -3.75 4.67
CA THR A 159 11.97 -4.92 4.03
C THR A 159 12.77 -6.21 4.21
N GLU A 160 13.91 -6.15 4.89
CA GLU A 160 14.76 -7.31 5.13
C GLU A 160 13.98 -8.45 5.81
N GLY A 161 14.04 -9.64 5.22
CA GLY A 161 13.37 -10.83 5.72
C GLY A 161 11.87 -10.95 5.42
N THR A 162 11.26 -9.94 4.78
CA THR A 162 9.85 -9.99 4.36
C THR A 162 9.66 -10.66 3.01
N GLY A 163 10.71 -10.77 2.20
CA GLY A 163 10.65 -11.22 0.80
C GLY A 163 10.10 -10.19 -0.17
N TYR A 164 9.89 -8.94 0.29
CA TYR A 164 9.42 -7.85 -0.56
C TYR A 164 10.55 -7.30 -1.43
N GLU A 165 10.25 -7.11 -2.70
CA GLU A 165 11.08 -6.38 -3.65
C GLU A 165 10.23 -5.25 -4.27
N ALA A 166 10.72 -4.01 -4.22
CA ALA A 166 10.01 -2.90 -4.83
C ALA A 166 10.03 -3.04 -6.36
N ASP A 167 8.95 -2.60 -6.99
CA ASP A 167 8.91 -2.51 -8.45
C ASP A 167 9.75 -1.32 -8.92
N ASP A 168 10.87 -1.62 -9.58
CA ASP A 168 11.81 -0.62 -10.09
C ASP A 168 11.17 0.26 -11.18
N GLU A 169 10.28 -0.26 -12.01
CA GLU A 169 9.62 0.51 -13.06
C GLU A 169 8.67 1.55 -12.45
N LEU A 170 7.92 1.18 -11.41
CA LEU A 170 7.05 2.10 -10.67
C LEU A 170 7.86 3.17 -9.92
N ASN A 171 9.00 2.80 -9.33
CA ASN A 171 9.77 3.70 -8.47
C ASN A 171 10.82 4.54 -9.21
N SER A 172 11.05 4.29 -10.51
CA SER A 172 11.93 5.11 -11.40
C SER A 172 11.23 5.67 -12.63
N GLY A 173 10.02 5.23 -12.94
CA GLY A 173 9.23 5.64 -14.12
C GLY A 173 8.37 6.88 -13.90
N ALA A 174 7.40 7.08 -14.78
CA ALA A 174 6.48 8.21 -14.76
C ALA A 174 5.64 8.29 -13.46
N ASP A 175 5.33 7.16 -12.84
CA ASP A 175 4.60 7.10 -11.58
C ASP A 175 5.39 7.64 -10.39
N ALA A 176 6.72 7.70 -10.51
CA ALA A 176 7.62 8.29 -9.52
C ALA A 176 7.90 9.80 -9.74
N GLU A 177 7.32 10.44 -10.75
CA GLU A 177 7.45 11.88 -10.96
C GLU A 177 6.80 12.66 -9.82
N PHE A 178 7.49 13.70 -9.37
CA PHE A 178 7.00 14.54 -8.27
C PHE A 178 5.73 15.31 -8.63
N GLU A 179 4.83 15.42 -7.66
CA GLU A 179 3.68 16.31 -7.76
C GLU A 179 4.14 17.78 -7.84
N SER A 180 3.35 18.59 -8.56
CA SER A 180 3.51 20.05 -8.54
C SER A 180 3.29 20.59 -7.13
N CYS A 181 4.11 21.55 -6.72
CA CYS A 181 3.97 22.24 -5.45
C CYS A 181 3.12 23.53 -5.54
N ASP A 182 2.33 23.69 -6.61
CA ASP A 182 1.49 24.89 -6.87
C ASP A 182 0.15 24.82 -6.16
#